data_590833934916f2af65bd7b09aaef9f60
#
_entry.id   590833934916f2af65bd7b09aaef9f60
#
_cell.length_a   1.000
_cell.length_b   1.000
_cell.length_c   1.000
_cell.angle_alpha   90.00
_cell.angle_beta   90.00
_cell.angle_gamma   90.00
#
_symmetry.space_group_name_H-M   'P 1'
#
loop_
_entity.id
_entity.type
_entity.pdbx_description
1 polymer ?
#
loop_
_entity_poly.entity_id
_entity_poly.type
_entity_poly.pdbx_seq_one_letter_code
_entity_poly.pdbx_strand_id
1 'polypeptide(L)'
;MSNIAPLLDRNRAFASAPGARQGMPRLPFIPTLNLYIVTCIDCRVDPAQILGVKLGEALVQRNIGGRITPAVIRDIAYAGYLVDTKAPEGPYFEVAIVHHTDCGSTLLADDELRHGFAQRIGADERTLADTPVLDPARTVRTDVERVLWADEIPENVRVSGHVYDVGTGVVTTIVDAKGRK
;
A
#
# COMPACT_ATOMS: atom_id res chain seq x y z
N MET A 1 -6.27 14.33 -27.16
CA MET A 1 -7.25 13.29 -26.72
C MET A 1 -6.91 12.92 -25.28
N SER A 2 -7.91 12.66 -24.45
CA SER A 2 -7.68 12.27 -23.05
C SER A 2 -7.34 10.79 -22.95
N ASN A 3 -6.25 10.44 -22.23
CA ASN A 3 -5.81 9.05 -22.03
C ASN A 3 -6.79 8.22 -21.19
N ILE A 4 -7.66 8.86 -20.41
CA ILE A 4 -8.66 8.17 -19.60
C ILE A 4 -9.93 7.80 -20.38
N ALA A 5 -10.17 8.42 -21.54
CA ALA A 5 -11.41 8.20 -22.27
C ALA A 5 -11.72 6.71 -22.56
N PRO A 6 -10.77 5.89 -23.02
CA PRO A 6 -11.03 4.44 -23.20
C PRO A 6 -11.36 3.71 -21.89
N LEU A 7 -10.85 4.20 -20.76
CA LEU A 7 -11.12 3.59 -19.44
C LEU A 7 -12.53 3.94 -18.95
N LEU A 8 -13.03 5.12 -19.28
CA LEU A 8 -14.42 5.49 -19.00
C LEU A 8 -15.42 4.63 -19.80
N ASP A 9 -15.06 4.22 -21.02
CA ASP A 9 -15.86 3.25 -21.80
C ASP A 9 -15.87 1.87 -21.11
N ARG A 10 -14.72 1.38 -20.64
CA ARG A 10 -14.64 0.15 -19.85
C ARG A 10 -15.43 0.25 -18.55
N ASN A 11 -15.40 1.40 -17.88
CA ASN A 11 -16.21 1.63 -16.67
C ASN A 11 -17.71 1.55 -16.96
N ARG A 12 -18.19 2.17 -18.06
CA ARG A 12 -19.59 2.06 -18.48
C ARG A 12 -20.00 0.61 -18.75
N ALA A 13 -19.15 -0.15 -19.42
CA ALA A 13 -19.38 -1.58 -19.67
C ALA A 13 -19.43 -2.37 -18.36
N PHE A 14 -18.48 -2.14 -17.44
CA PHE A 14 -18.49 -2.73 -16.10
C PHE A 14 -19.77 -2.41 -15.32
N ALA A 15 -20.18 -1.14 -15.28
CA ALA A 15 -21.37 -0.71 -14.56
C ALA A 15 -22.70 -1.26 -15.15
N SER A 16 -22.69 -1.62 -16.43
CA SER A 16 -23.85 -2.15 -17.15
C SER A 16 -23.88 -3.69 -17.20
N ALA A 17 -22.78 -4.36 -16.84
CA ALA A 17 -22.72 -5.83 -16.89
C ALA A 17 -23.73 -6.45 -15.91
N PRO A 18 -24.44 -7.53 -16.31
CA PRO A 18 -25.33 -8.26 -15.41
C PRO A 18 -24.60 -8.71 -14.15
N GLY A 19 -25.10 -8.33 -12.98
CA GLY A 19 -24.49 -8.68 -11.70
C GLY A 19 -23.32 -7.80 -11.25
N ALA A 20 -22.75 -6.95 -12.10
CA ALA A 20 -21.59 -6.10 -11.73
C ALA A 20 -21.88 -5.18 -10.54
N ARG A 21 -23.11 -4.69 -10.43
CA ARG A 21 -23.58 -3.88 -9.29
C ARG A 21 -24.35 -4.67 -8.25
N GLN A 22 -24.52 -5.97 -8.45
CA GLN A 22 -25.22 -6.81 -7.50
C GLN A 22 -24.36 -6.94 -6.23
N GLY A 23 -24.74 -6.22 -5.17
CA GLY A 23 -23.99 -6.16 -3.92
C GLY A 23 -23.12 -4.92 -3.74
N MET A 24 -22.72 -4.16 -4.79
CA MET A 24 -21.90 -2.95 -4.62
C MET A 24 -22.47 -1.93 -3.62
N PRO A 25 -23.78 -1.62 -3.60
CA PRO A 25 -24.34 -0.72 -2.60
C PRO A 25 -24.32 -1.28 -1.17
N ARG A 26 -23.97 -2.57 -1.01
CA ARG A 26 -23.90 -3.29 0.26
C ARG A 26 -22.48 -3.71 0.63
N LEU A 27 -21.46 -3.29 -0.14
CA LEU A 27 -20.07 -3.52 0.26
C LEU A 27 -19.85 -2.85 1.61
N PRO A 28 -19.26 -3.57 2.58
CA PRO A 28 -19.00 -3.00 3.89
C PRO A 28 -17.99 -1.87 3.79
N PHE A 29 -18.15 -0.85 4.62
CA PHE A 29 -17.19 0.24 4.73
C PHE A 29 -15.85 -0.26 5.33
N ILE A 30 -15.92 -1.20 6.27
CA ILE A 30 -14.74 -1.89 6.82
C ILE A 30 -14.41 -3.07 5.87
N PRO A 31 -13.16 -3.21 5.44
CA PRO A 31 -12.77 -4.28 4.53
C PRO A 31 -12.99 -5.66 5.15
N THR A 32 -13.54 -6.60 4.36
CA THR A 32 -13.95 -7.91 4.86
C THR A 32 -12.79 -8.79 5.36
N LEU A 33 -11.56 -8.53 4.90
CA LEU A 33 -10.36 -9.21 5.37
C LEU A 33 -9.67 -8.49 6.54
N ASN A 34 -10.20 -7.35 7.01
CA ASN A 34 -9.53 -6.47 7.97
C ASN A 34 -8.07 -6.18 7.58
N LEU A 35 -7.84 -5.95 6.31
CA LEU A 35 -6.52 -5.84 5.70
C LEU A 35 -6.30 -4.45 5.09
N TYR A 36 -5.12 -3.88 5.36
CA TYR A 36 -4.61 -2.67 4.74
C TYR A 36 -3.31 -2.99 4.00
N ILE A 37 -3.29 -2.82 2.71
CA ILE A 37 -2.13 -3.09 1.87
C ILE A 37 -1.43 -1.78 1.52
N VAL A 38 -0.13 -1.67 1.83
CA VAL A 38 0.72 -0.57 1.36
C VAL A 38 1.69 -1.11 0.31
N THR A 39 1.68 -0.55 -0.89
CA THR A 39 2.59 -0.97 -1.96
C THR A 39 3.00 0.19 -2.88
N CYS A 40 3.83 -0.10 -3.89
CA CYS A 40 4.32 0.88 -4.83
C CYS A 40 3.24 1.36 -5.83
N ILE A 41 3.40 2.60 -6.34
CA ILE A 41 2.61 3.12 -7.47
C ILE A 41 2.96 2.47 -8.82
N ASP A 42 4.00 1.63 -8.88
CA ASP A 42 4.42 0.92 -10.09
C ASP A 42 3.24 0.14 -10.69
N CYS A 43 2.99 0.35 -11.99
CA CYS A 43 1.84 -0.24 -12.68
C CYS A 43 1.86 -1.78 -12.72
N ARG A 44 2.99 -2.43 -12.43
CA ARG A 44 3.17 -3.89 -12.41
C ARG A 44 2.77 -4.53 -11.09
N VAL A 45 2.49 -3.73 -10.03
CA VAL A 45 2.27 -4.24 -8.65
C VAL A 45 0.89 -3.89 -8.10
N ASP A 46 -0.13 -3.95 -8.94
CA ASP A 46 -1.50 -3.74 -8.52
C ASP A 46 -2.02 -4.91 -7.66
N PRO A 47 -2.43 -4.70 -6.40
CA PRO A 47 -2.85 -5.79 -5.50
C PRO A 47 -4.05 -6.60 -6.02
N ALA A 48 -4.93 -6.00 -6.80
CA ALA A 48 -6.04 -6.75 -7.42
C ALA A 48 -5.52 -7.77 -8.44
N GLN A 49 -4.37 -7.49 -9.09
CA GLN A 49 -3.77 -8.40 -10.06
C GLN A 49 -2.82 -9.40 -9.42
N ILE A 50 -1.93 -8.94 -8.52
CA ILE A 50 -0.87 -9.80 -7.98
C ILE A 50 -1.30 -10.64 -6.78
N LEU A 51 -2.35 -10.21 -6.04
CA LEU A 51 -2.88 -10.92 -4.87
C LEU A 51 -4.34 -11.35 -5.05
N GLY A 52 -4.98 -10.97 -6.15
CA GLY A 52 -6.39 -11.30 -6.42
C GLY A 52 -7.38 -10.56 -5.50
N VAL A 53 -6.98 -9.42 -4.92
CA VAL A 53 -7.84 -8.64 -4.03
C VAL A 53 -9.07 -8.11 -4.78
N LYS A 54 -10.25 -8.39 -4.23
CA LYS A 54 -11.54 -7.98 -4.78
C LYS A 54 -12.06 -6.70 -4.11
N LEU A 55 -13.04 -6.07 -4.72
CA LEU A 55 -13.71 -4.90 -4.15
C LEU A 55 -14.29 -5.23 -2.76
N GLY A 56 -13.97 -4.38 -1.77
CA GLY A 56 -14.43 -4.52 -0.39
C GLY A 56 -13.61 -5.45 0.50
N GLU A 57 -12.57 -6.13 -0.03
CA GLU A 57 -11.75 -7.06 0.75
C GLU A 57 -10.63 -6.37 1.54
N ALA A 58 -9.98 -5.36 0.98
CA ALA A 58 -8.87 -4.66 1.62
C ALA A 58 -8.89 -3.16 1.32
N LEU A 59 -8.30 -2.36 2.21
CA LEU A 59 -7.86 -1.00 1.89
C LEU A 59 -6.53 -1.09 1.15
N VAL A 60 -6.31 -0.24 0.15
CA VAL A 60 -5.08 -0.24 -0.65
C VAL A 60 -4.54 1.18 -0.74
N GLN A 61 -3.31 1.38 -0.27
CA GLN A 61 -2.56 2.62 -0.43
C GLN A 61 -1.31 2.39 -1.27
N ARG A 62 -1.03 3.31 -2.19
CA ARG A 62 0.12 3.21 -3.08
C ARG A 62 0.88 4.53 -3.13
N ASN A 63 2.21 4.45 -3.00
CA ASN A 63 3.11 5.59 -3.12
C ASN A 63 4.43 5.19 -3.78
N ILE A 64 5.35 6.13 -3.96
CA ILE A 64 6.69 5.85 -4.51
C ILE A 64 7.40 4.85 -3.60
N GLY A 65 7.75 3.69 -4.13
CA GLY A 65 8.45 2.62 -3.41
C GLY A 65 7.58 1.81 -2.43
N GLY A 66 6.30 2.15 -2.24
CA GLY A 66 5.46 1.50 -1.23
C GLY A 66 5.93 1.79 0.21
N ARG A 67 6.56 2.96 0.42
CA ARG A 67 7.24 3.30 1.67
C ARG A 67 6.29 3.77 2.76
N ILE A 68 6.64 3.45 3.99
CA ILE A 68 5.94 3.97 5.17
C ILE A 68 6.47 5.38 5.48
N THR A 69 5.66 6.36 5.14
CA THR A 69 5.90 7.79 5.41
C THR A 69 5.01 8.28 6.55
N PRO A 70 5.26 9.46 7.14
CA PRO A 70 4.36 10.03 8.15
C PRO A 70 2.90 10.18 7.67
N ALA A 71 2.68 10.41 6.37
CA ALA A 71 1.34 10.45 5.80
C ALA A 71 0.68 9.07 5.82
N VAL A 72 1.42 8.02 5.47
CA VAL A 72 0.94 6.63 5.51
C VAL A 72 0.64 6.19 6.94
N ILE A 73 1.49 6.54 7.92
CA ILE A 73 1.22 6.26 9.34
C ILE A 73 -0.11 6.86 9.76
N ARG A 74 -0.38 8.12 9.43
CA ARG A 74 -1.65 8.79 9.75
C ARG A 74 -2.86 8.10 9.11
N ASP A 75 -2.73 7.64 7.86
CA ASP A 75 -3.80 6.95 7.16
C ASP A 75 -4.08 5.57 7.78
N ILE A 76 -3.03 4.84 8.17
CA ILE A 76 -3.15 3.57 8.92
C ILE A 76 -3.81 3.80 10.28
N ALA A 77 -3.38 4.83 11.02
CA ALA A 77 -3.96 5.18 12.32
C ALA A 77 -5.46 5.50 12.20
N TYR A 78 -5.86 6.24 11.15
CA TYR A 78 -7.26 6.51 10.86
C TYR A 78 -8.05 5.23 10.57
N ALA A 79 -7.51 4.33 9.75
CA ALA A 79 -8.16 3.05 9.44
C ALA A 79 -8.31 2.19 10.69
N GLY A 80 -7.27 2.08 11.53
CA GLY A 80 -7.32 1.39 12.81
C GLY A 80 -8.37 1.98 13.76
N TYR A 81 -8.42 3.29 13.90
CA TYR A 81 -9.43 3.99 14.70
C TYR A 81 -10.87 3.69 14.23
N LEU A 82 -11.08 3.63 12.92
CA LEU A 82 -12.41 3.29 12.37
C LEU A 82 -12.80 1.85 12.70
N VAL A 83 -11.86 0.90 12.59
CA VAL A 83 -12.12 -0.51 12.94
C VAL A 83 -12.46 -0.62 14.42
N ASP A 84 -11.67 0.00 15.32
CA ASP A 84 -11.93 0.00 16.75
C ASP A 84 -13.29 0.61 17.12
N THR A 85 -13.68 1.67 16.41
CA THR A 85 -14.94 2.38 16.71
C THR A 85 -16.16 1.66 16.15
N LYS A 86 -16.06 0.99 15.00
CA LYS A 86 -17.18 0.42 14.26
C LYS A 86 -17.29 -1.09 14.36
N ALA A 87 -16.21 -1.79 14.72
CA ALA A 87 -16.15 -3.23 14.88
C ALA A 87 -15.24 -3.63 16.06
N PRO A 88 -15.50 -3.16 17.32
CA PRO A 88 -14.60 -3.36 18.46
C PRO A 88 -14.43 -4.83 18.84
N GLU A 89 -15.41 -5.68 18.54
CA GLU A 89 -15.36 -7.13 18.77
C GLU A 89 -14.74 -7.91 17.60
N GLY A 90 -14.28 -7.18 16.56
CA GLY A 90 -13.71 -7.77 15.36
C GLY A 90 -12.30 -8.33 15.57
N PRO A 91 -11.80 -9.14 14.62
CA PRO A 91 -10.41 -9.56 14.63
C PRO A 91 -9.50 -8.34 14.48
N TYR A 92 -8.23 -8.48 14.89
CA TYR A 92 -7.22 -7.44 14.71
C TYR A 92 -7.11 -7.03 13.23
N PHE A 93 -6.72 -5.77 13.04
CA PHE A 93 -6.48 -5.19 11.72
C PHE A 93 -5.04 -5.45 11.30
N GLU A 94 -4.81 -5.94 10.11
CA GLU A 94 -3.48 -6.23 9.59
C GLU A 94 -3.07 -5.20 8.54
N VAL A 95 -1.83 -4.71 8.65
CA VAL A 95 -1.15 -3.91 7.65
C VAL A 95 -0.12 -4.79 6.94
N ALA A 96 -0.34 -5.09 5.66
CA ALA A 96 0.58 -5.82 4.81
C ALA A 96 1.39 -4.83 3.94
N ILE A 97 2.69 -4.75 4.17
CA ILE A 97 3.59 -3.91 3.37
C ILE A 97 4.20 -4.79 2.28
N VAL A 98 3.99 -4.41 1.01
CA VAL A 98 4.46 -5.19 -0.14
C VAL A 98 5.42 -4.33 -0.96
N HIS A 99 6.72 -4.56 -0.82
CA HIS A 99 7.75 -4.02 -1.71
C HIS A 99 7.92 -4.93 -2.93
N HIS A 100 8.70 -4.47 -3.92
CA HIS A 100 8.92 -5.29 -5.11
C HIS A 100 10.33 -5.14 -5.66
N THR A 101 10.79 -6.13 -6.42
CA THR A 101 12.04 -6.07 -7.17
C THR A 101 11.93 -5.10 -8.35
N ASP A 102 13.06 -4.60 -8.85
CA ASP A 102 13.13 -3.67 -9.98
C ASP A 102 12.23 -2.43 -9.80
N CYS A 103 12.26 -1.84 -8.61
CA CYS A 103 11.43 -0.68 -8.27
C CYS A 103 11.99 0.61 -8.88
N GLY A 104 11.15 1.36 -9.59
CA GLY A 104 11.53 2.67 -10.16
C GLY A 104 11.98 3.71 -9.13
N SER A 105 11.65 3.54 -7.84
CA SER A 105 12.14 4.42 -6.78
C SER A 105 13.66 4.38 -6.62
N THR A 106 14.34 3.32 -7.11
CA THR A 106 15.81 3.20 -7.09
C THR A 106 16.51 4.35 -7.81
N LEU A 107 15.85 4.98 -8.79
CA LEU A 107 16.37 6.15 -9.50
C LEU A 107 16.64 7.33 -8.56
N LEU A 108 15.92 7.45 -7.43
CA LEU A 108 16.19 8.49 -6.42
C LEU A 108 17.46 8.22 -5.59
N ALA A 109 18.15 7.09 -5.78
CA ALA A 109 19.47 6.87 -5.21
C ALA A 109 20.58 7.64 -5.94
N ASP A 110 20.35 8.05 -7.18
CA ASP A 110 21.21 8.95 -7.91
C ASP A 110 21.09 10.37 -7.35
N ASP A 111 22.22 10.95 -6.94
CA ASP A 111 22.28 12.24 -6.25
C ASP A 111 21.85 13.40 -7.16
N GLU A 112 22.24 13.37 -8.44
CA GLU A 112 21.90 14.43 -9.39
C GLU A 112 20.40 14.44 -9.70
N LEU A 113 19.83 13.26 -9.97
CA LEU A 113 18.39 13.12 -10.22
C LEU A 113 17.58 13.51 -8.98
N ARG A 114 17.99 13.05 -7.79
CA ARG A 114 17.32 13.37 -6.53
C ARG A 114 17.35 14.86 -6.24
N HIS A 115 18.51 15.49 -6.37
CA HIS A 115 18.68 16.94 -6.18
C HIS A 115 17.80 17.74 -7.15
N GLY A 116 17.87 17.43 -8.45
CA GLY A 116 17.06 18.10 -9.46
C GLY A 116 15.55 17.95 -9.21
N PHE A 117 15.13 16.77 -8.77
CA PHE A 117 13.72 16.54 -8.40
C PHE A 117 13.32 17.31 -7.14
N ALA A 118 14.15 17.28 -6.09
CA ALA A 118 13.93 18.05 -4.86
C ALA A 118 13.73 19.54 -5.12
N GLN A 119 14.64 20.14 -5.91
CA GLN A 119 14.54 21.55 -6.30
C GLN A 119 13.25 21.84 -7.06
N ARG A 120 12.89 20.98 -8.01
CA ARG A 120 11.71 21.19 -8.86
C ARG A 120 10.39 21.21 -8.08
N ILE A 121 10.28 20.42 -7.03
CA ILE A 121 9.03 20.28 -6.23
C ILE A 121 9.09 21.01 -4.88
N GLY A 122 10.22 21.62 -4.53
CA GLY A 122 10.43 22.28 -3.23
C GLY A 122 10.43 21.29 -2.06
N ALA A 123 10.91 20.04 -2.27
CA ALA A 123 10.95 19.01 -1.23
C ALA A 123 12.30 19.01 -0.50
N ASP A 124 12.29 18.51 0.75
CA ASP A 124 13.53 18.20 1.47
C ASP A 124 14.20 16.98 0.84
N GLU A 125 15.43 17.16 0.35
CA GLU A 125 16.22 16.12 -0.28
C GLU A 125 16.49 14.92 0.62
N ARG A 126 16.60 15.13 1.94
CA ARG A 126 16.79 14.05 2.93
C ARG A 126 15.61 13.10 2.95
N THR A 127 14.39 13.62 2.87
CA THR A 127 13.17 12.81 2.77
C THR A 127 13.16 11.96 1.51
N LEU A 128 13.64 12.52 0.39
CA LEU A 128 13.75 11.79 -0.87
C LEU A 128 14.85 10.72 -0.85
N ALA A 129 15.96 10.97 -0.14
CA ALA A 129 17.07 10.01 0.00
C ALA A 129 16.66 8.72 0.75
N ASP A 130 15.61 8.76 1.56
CA ASP A 130 15.07 7.58 2.25
C ASP A 130 14.03 6.79 1.40
N THR A 131 13.64 7.31 0.24
CA THR A 131 12.61 6.70 -0.60
C THR A 131 13.08 5.47 -1.39
N PRO A 132 14.33 5.37 -1.91
CA PRO A 132 14.76 4.26 -2.75
C PRO A 132 14.60 2.89 -2.11
N VAL A 133 14.06 1.94 -2.88
CA VAL A 133 13.96 0.52 -2.51
C VAL A 133 15.06 -0.24 -3.26
N LEU A 134 16.31 -0.13 -2.77
CA LEU A 134 17.48 -0.79 -3.37
C LEU A 134 17.53 -2.28 -3.02
N ASP A 135 17.13 -2.62 -1.80
CA ASP A 135 16.99 -3.98 -1.30
C ASP A 135 15.58 -4.11 -0.71
N PRO A 136 14.62 -4.68 -1.46
CA PRO A 136 13.23 -4.78 -1.02
C PRO A 136 13.06 -5.53 0.30
N ALA A 137 13.86 -6.60 0.53
CA ALA A 137 13.77 -7.40 1.75
C ALA A 137 14.26 -6.62 2.99
N ARG A 138 15.32 -5.83 2.84
CA ARG A 138 15.81 -4.96 3.90
C ARG A 138 14.85 -3.80 4.15
N THR A 139 14.40 -3.14 3.09
CA THR A 139 13.57 -1.95 3.16
C THR A 139 12.20 -2.26 3.78
N VAL A 140 11.58 -3.41 3.42
CA VAL A 140 10.30 -3.82 4.00
C VAL A 140 10.40 -4.10 5.50
N ARG A 141 11.53 -4.66 5.98
CA ARG A 141 11.78 -4.84 7.43
C ARG A 141 11.80 -3.49 8.16
N THR A 142 12.50 -2.50 7.59
CA THR A 142 12.55 -1.14 8.15
C THR A 142 11.16 -0.52 8.20
N ASP A 143 10.37 -0.68 7.16
CA ASP A 143 9.04 -0.10 7.10
C ASP A 143 8.04 -0.81 8.03
N VAL A 144 8.16 -2.13 8.24
CA VAL A 144 7.43 -2.84 9.30
C VAL A 144 7.75 -2.24 10.68
N GLU A 145 9.03 -2.04 10.99
CA GLU A 145 9.42 -1.44 12.28
C GLU A 145 8.89 0.00 12.42
N ARG A 146 8.86 0.79 11.34
CA ARG A 146 8.27 2.14 11.37
C ARG A 146 6.82 2.14 11.81
N VAL A 147 6.01 1.20 11.33
CA VAL A 147 4.61 1.08 11.77
C VAL A 147 4.54 0.63 13.23
N LEU A 148 5.33 -0.37 13.62
CA LEU A 148 5.32 -0.92 14.98
C LEU A 148 5.77 0.07 16.05
N TRP A 149 6.66 1.03 15.71
CA TRP A 149 7.18 2.04 16.62
C TRP A 149 6.41 3.36 16.58
N ALA A 150 5.46 3.54 15.68
CA ALA A 150 4.66 4.74 15.59
C ALA A 150 3.60 4.77 16.70
N ASP A 151 3.66 5.80 17.55
CA ASP A 151 2.76 5.92 18.71
C ASP A 151 1.29 6.12 18.32
N GLU A 152 1.05 6.62 17.10
CA GLU A 152 -0.29 6.84 16.55
C GLU A 152 -1.01 5.54 16.17
N ILE A 153 -0.29 4.43 16.02
CA ILE A 153 -0.86 3.16 15.59
C ILE A 153 -1.48 2.41 16.78
N PRO A 154 -2.77 2.01 16.72
CA PRO A 154 -3.41 1.24 17.77
C PRO A 154 -2.72 -0.11 18.06
N GLU A 155 -2.77 -0.56 19.31
CA GLU A 155 -2.08 -1.79 19.77
C GLU A 155 -2.63 -3.08 19.12
N ASN A 156 -3.89 -3.07 18.68
CA ASN A 156 -4.53 -4.19 17.99
C ASN A 156 -4.13 -4.33 16.52
N VAL A 157 -3.31 -3.41 15.98
CA VAL A 157 -2.78 -3.51 14.63
C VAL A 157 -1.62 -4.49 14.58
N ARG A 158 -1.67 -5.41 13.63
CA ARG A 158 -0.54 -6.28 13.26
C ARG A 158 0.07 -5.83 11.95
N VAL A 159 1.36 -6.07 11.78
CA VAL A 159 2.09 -5.65 10.57
C VAL A 159 2.88 -6.82 10.02
N SER A 160 2.76 -7.05 8.74
CA SER A 160 3.55 -8.02 7.97
C SER A 160 4.33 -7.35 6.84
N GLY A 161 5.40 -8.00 6.39
CA GLY A 161 6.25 -7.48 5.33
C GLY A 161 6.53 -8.52 4.24
N HIS A 162 6.33 -8.13 2.99
CA HIS A 162 6.40 -9.02 1.84
C HIS A 162 7.20 -8.39 0.70
N VAL A 163 7.74 -9.23 -0.16
CA VAL A 163 8.39 -8.81 -1.41
C VAL A 163 7.76 -9.54 -2.58
N TYR A 164 7.29 -8.77 -3.55
CA TYR A 164 6.84 -9.25 -4.85
C TYR A 164 8.01 -9.23 -5.84
N ASP A 165 8.28 -10.36 -6.46
CA ASP A 165 9.26 -10.46 -7.53
C ASP A 165 8.56 -10.25 -8.88
N VAL A 166 8.90 -9.15 -9.56
CA VAL A 166 8.24 -8.79 -10.84
C VAL A 166 8.63 -9.74 -11.98
N GLY A 167 9.74 -10.47 -11.85
CA GLY A 167 10.20 -11.42 -12.87
C GLY A 167 9.50 -12.76 -12.78
N THR A 168 9.17 -13.21 -11.58
CA THR A 168 8.53 -14.51 -11.33
C THR A 168 7.05 -14.44 -10.99
N GLY A 169 6.57 -13.26 -10.58
CA GLY A 169 5.19 -13.06 -10.11
C GLY A 169 4.93 -13.62 -8.70
N VAL A 170 5.97 -13.99 -7.95
CA VAL A 170 5.84 -14.59 -6.61
C VAL A 170 5.92 -13.53 -5.53
N VAL A 171 5.03 -13.60 -4.54
CA VAL A 171 5.11 -12.82 -3.29
C VAL A 171 5.72 -13.71 -2.21
N THR A 172 6.82 -13.23 -1.59
CA THR A 172 7.50 -13.92 -0.50
C THR A 172 7.35 -13.14 0.80
N THR A 173 6.97 -13.79 1.89
CA THR A 173 6.93 -13.19 3.23
C THR A 173 8.34 -13.04 3.78
N ILE A 174 8.68 -11.83 4.20
CA ILE A 174 9.97 -11.43 4.79
C ILE A 174 9.85 -11.21 6.29
N VAL A 175 8.69 -10.72 6.73
CA VAL A 175 8.34 -10.53 8.13
C VAL A 175 6.92 -11.04 8.33
N ASP A 176 6.78 -12.06 9.19
CA ASP A 176 5.47 -12.57 9.58
C ASP A 176 4.68 -11.52 10.36
N ALA A 177 3.34 -11.63 10.30
CA ALA A 177 2.45 -10.68 10.97
C ALA A 177 2.72 -10.64 12.49
N LYS A 178 3.12 -9.48 13.00
CA LYS A 178 3.39 -9.26 14.42
C LYS A 178 2.77 -7.95 14.89
N GLY A 179 2.31 -7.91 16.15
CA GLY A 179 1.86 -6.70 16.82
C GLY A 179 3.00 -5.97 17.53
N ARG A 180 2.69 -4.82 18.12
CA ARG A 180 3.56 -4.15 19.11
C ARG A 180 3.76 -5.10 20.30
N LYS A 181 4.96 -5.08 20.88
CA LYS A 181 5.27 -5.83 22.11
C LYS A 181 4.82 -5.03 23.33
#